data_c18368655421d1425912de821848f7f7
#
_entry.id   c18368655421d1425912de821848f7f7
#
_cell.length_a   1.000
_cell.length_b   1.000
_cell.length_c   1.000
_cell.angle_alpha   90.00
_cell.angle_beta   90.00
_cell.angle_gamma   90.00
#
_symmetry.space_group_name_H-M   'P 1'
#
loop_
_entity.id
_entity.type
_entity.pdbx_description
1 polymer ?
#
loop_
_entity_poly.entity_id
_entity_poly.type
_entity_poly.pdbx_seq_one_letter_code
_entity_poly.pdbx_strand_id
1 'polypeptide(L)'
;MSNHWEVVIGLEIHAQLAAQSRIFSGASTAFGGEPNTQACLVDLGYPGTLPVLNEKAIEMAVRFGLAVDADIASRSIFARKNYFYPDLPKGYQISQLDLPIVKGGKMSILDDSGNEKIIGITRAHLEEDAGKSIHDEFENASGIDLNRAGTPLLEIVSEPDISSAKEAVAYMKKIHSIVRYLGISDGNMQEGSFRCDANVSVKPFSQKELGTRTELKNLNSFKFVEKAIQHEIIRQIEIIEDGGEIVQETRLYDPNLDETRSMRSKEEANDYRYFPDPDLLPVIIDEEYINEISESLPELPSAKKDRFVRSYQLKSADAEVLTSSKQLADFFEEVDKDTDIDSQSTANWVIGDYMAALNKADLEIEESKISASDLAGLLNKIADQTISGKIAKEVFEAMWEGEGSAEEIIERKGLVQITDDSEIEGIVDMVIKNNPSQVKEYLGGKSQLLGYFVGQIMKETKGKANPQKVNEILKNKLI
;
A
#
# COMPACT_ATOMS: atom_id res chain seq x y z
N MET A 1 10.62 2.21 -27.54
CA MET A 1 12.04 2.06 -27.15
C MET A 1 12.61 0.91 -27.96
N SER A 2 13.82 1.06 -28.50
CA SER A 2 14.37 0.10 -29.43
C SER A 2 14.64 -1.25 -28.74
N ASN A 3 14.28 -2.38 -29.36
CA ASN A 3 14.48 -3.76 -28.92
C ASN A 3 15.95 -4.18 -28.75
N HIS A 4 16.88 -3.27 -28.42
CA HIS A 4 18.31 -3.53 -28.40
C HIS A 4 18.93 -3.41 -27.00
N TRP A 5 18.18 -2.89 -26.01
CA TRP A 5 18.68 -2.61 -24.67
C TRP A 5 18.00 -3.47 -23.60
N GLU A 6 18.80 -4.04 -22.73
CA GLU A 6 18.38 -4.70 -21.51
C GLU A 6 18.57 -3.72 -20.32
N VAL A 7 17.51 -3.52 -19.56
CA VAL A 7 17.51 -2.70 -18.35
C VAL A 7 17.66 -3.61 -17.15
N VAL A 8 18.54 -3.23 -16.22
CA VAL A 8 18.78 -3.96 -14.98
C VAL A 8 18.67 -3.00 -13.81
N ILE A 9 17.76 -3.32 -12.89
CA ILE A 9 17.45 -2.47 -11.73
C ILE A 9 17.51 -3.32 -10.46
N GLY A 10 18.16 -2.77 -9.43
CA GLY A 10 18.08 -3.24 -8.06
C GLY A 10 17.55 -2.15 -7.16
N LEU A 11 16.75 -2.49 -6.16
CA LEU A 11 16.19 -1.56 -5.19
C LEU A 11 16.76 -1.81 -3.80
N GLU A 12 17.04 -0.73 -3.08
CA GLU A 12 17.36 -0.69 -1.66
C GLU A 12 16.22 0.02 -0.95
N ILE A 13 15.44 -0.70 -0.17
CA ILE A 13 14.25 -0.20 0.52
C ILE A 13 14.54 -0.14 2.01
N HIS A 14 14.32 1.02 2.61
CA HIS A 14 14.49 1.24 4.04
C HIS A 14 13.12 1.43 4.68
N ALA A 15 12.77 0.58 5.63
CA ALA A 15 11.53 0.68 6.41
C ALA A 15 11.87 0.92 7.89
N GLN A 16 11.43 2.05 8.43
CA GLN A 16 11.49 2.27 9.88
C GLN A 16 10.53 1.31 10.57
N LEU A 17 11.04 0.60 11.58
CA LEU A 17 10.26 -0.37 12.31
C LEU A 17 9.41 0.31 13.39
N ALA A 18 8.16 -0.13 13.52
CA ALA A 18 7.15 0.40 14.44
C ALA A 18 7.41 0.00 15.90
N ALA A 19 8.66 0.02 16.35
CA ALA A 19 9.04 -0.19 17.74
C ALA A 19 8.87 1.10 18.53
N GLN A 20 8.46 0.99 19.81
CA GLN A 20 8.23 2.16 20.67
C GLN A 20 9.53 2.80 21.18
N SER A 21 10.62 2.05 21.14
CA SER A 21 11.96 2.53 21.50
C SER A 21 12.97 2.24 20.39
N ARG A 22 14.09 2.92 20.46
CA ARG A 22 15.18 2.82 19.47
C ARG A 22 15.81 1.44 19.46
N ILE A 23 16.60 1.16 18.43
CA ILE A 23 17.19 -0.17 18.27
C ILE A 23 18.22 -0.49 19.37
N PHE A 24 18.94 0.53 19.88
CA PHE A 24 19.99 0.33 20.86
C PHE A 24 19.84 1.17 22.14
N SER A 25 18.70 1.84 22.31
CA SER A 25 18.41 2.66 23.49
C SER A 25 16.93 2.67 23.84
N GLY A 26 16.60 3.12 25.04
CA GLY A 26 15.22 3.27 25.50
C GLY A 26 14.53 4.57 25.06
N ALA A 27 15.17 5.42 24.24
CA ALA A 27 14.57 6.66 23.79
C ALA A 27 13.39 6.41 22.82
N SER A 28 12.40 7.30 22.87
CA SER A 28 11.17 7.18 22.08
C SER A 28 11.44 7.29 20.57
N THR A 29 10.66 6.55 19.80
CA THR A 29 10.62 6.63 18.34
C THR A 29 9.41 7.42 17.81
N ALA A 30 8.59 8.00 18.70
CA ALA A 30 7.39 8.74 18.31
C ALA A 30 7.73 9.90 17.38
N PHE A 31 6.95 10.03 16.30
CA PHE A 31 7.10 11.12 15.32
C PHE A 31 6.57 12.45 15.87
N GLY A 32 7.14 13.58 15.40
CA GLY A 32 6.61 14.92 15.66
C GLY A 32 7.01 15.54 17.01
N GLY A 33 7.96 14.93 17.75
CA GLY A 33 8.53 15.58 18.95
C GLY A 33 9.38 16.80 18.60
N GLU A 34 9.46 17.77 19.54
CA GLU A 34 10.38 18.92 19.41
C GLU A 34 11.81 18.46 19.13
N PRO A 35 12.56 19.14 18.26
CA PRO A 35 13.90 18.73 17.86
C PRO A 35 14.81 18.40 19.04
N ASN A 36 15.53 17.29 18.94
CA ASN A 36 16.51 16.81 19.93
C ASN A 36 15.94 16.44 21.32
N THR A 37 14.62 16.31 21.48
CA THR A 37 14.01 15.96 22.79
C THR A 37 13.90 14.47 23.03
N GLN A 38 14.08 13.64 22.00
CA GLN A 38 13.91 12.19 22.07
C GLN A 38 15.23 11.42 21.89
N ALA A 39 16.39 12.08 21.83
CA ALA A 39 17.69 11.44 21.72
C ALA A 39 18.28 11.22 23.13
N CYS A 40 18.84 10.02 23.39
CA CYS A 40 19.54 9.72 24.63
C CYS A 40 21.08 9.71 24.43
N LEU A 41 21.82 9.53 25.52
CA LEU A 41 23.29 9.56 25.49
C LEU A 41 23.89 8.46 24.60
N VAL A 42 23.22 7.31 24.43
CA VAL A 42 23.66 6.24 23.52
C VAL A 42 23.55 6.71 22.07
N ASP A 43 22.41 7.31 21.70
CA ASP A 43 22.16 7.81 20.34
C ASP A 43 23.10 8.96 19.98
N LEU A 44 23.50 9.75 20.99
CA LEU A 44 24.42 10.88 20.85
C LEU A 44 25.92 10.46 20.85
N GLY A 45 26.22 9.19 21.10
CA GLY A 45 27.60 8.68 21.15
C GLY A 45 28.42 9.18 22.32
N TYR A 46 27.82 9.42 23.49
CA TYR A 46 28.53 9.87 24.68
C TYR A 46 29.50 8.81 25.19
N PRO A 47 30.68 9.20 25.69
CA PRO A 47 31.65 8.29 26.25
C PRO A 47 31.07 7.49 27.44
N GLY A 48 31.31 6.18 27.47
CA GLY A 48 30.90 5.28 28.57
C GLY A 48 29.46 4.77 28.46
N THR A 49 28.73 5.10 27.39
CA THR A 49 27.43 4.50 27.10
C THR A 49 27.58 3.24 26.25
N LEU A 50 26.71 2.25 26.49
CA LEU A 50 26.70 0.98 25.75
C LEU A 50 25.34 0.77 25.10
N PRO A 51 25.31 0.23 23.87
CA PRO A 51 24.09 -0.10 23.17
C PRO A 51 23.43 -1.33 23.83
N VAL A 52 22.10 -1.35 23.87
CA VAL A 52 21.28 -2.50 24.28
C VAL A 52 20.28 -2.79 23.19
N LEU A 53 20.37 -3.97 22.59
CA LEU A 53 19.54 -4.37 21.46
C LEU A 53 18.06 -4.49 21.84
N ASN A 54 17.21 -3.90 21.05
CA ASN A 54 15.75 -3.99 21.16
C ASN A 54 15.27 -5.31 20.51
N GLU A 55 14.74 -6.21 21.34
CA GLU A 55 14.20 -7.50 20.91
C GLU A 55 13.05 -7.37 19.89
N LYS A 56 12.23 -6.31 20.03
CA LYS A 56 11.13 -6.08 19.09
C LYS A 56 11.59 -5.80 17.65
N ALA A 57 12.76 -5.21 17.49
CA ALA A 57 13.35 -5.04 16.16
C ALA A 57 13.74 -6.39 15.52
N ILE A 58 14.25 -7.33 16.33
CA ILE A 58 14.55 -8.70 15.89
C ILE A 58 13.27 -9.41 15.47
N GLU A 59 12.23 -9.38 16.31
CA GLU A 59 10.93 -9.98 15.99
C GLU A 59 10.36 -9.47 14.68
N MET A 60 10.38 -8.15 14.48
CA MET A 60 9.88 -7.52 13.25
C MET A 60 10.66 -7.92 12.00
N ALA A 61 11.99 -8.04 12.09
CA ALA A 61 12.82 -8.51 11.01
C ALA A 61 12.56 -9.99 10.67
N VAL A 62 12.37 -10.84 11.68
CA VAL A 62 12.01 -12.26 11.48
C VAL A 62 10.63 -12.38 10.83
N ARG A 63 9.63 -11.60 11.29
CA ARG A 63 8.30 -11.54 10.65
C ARG A 63 8.39 -11.19 9.17
N PHE A 64 9.21 -10.20 8.82
CA PHE A 64 9.44 -9.84 7.42
C PHE A 64 10.08 -10.99 6.64
N GLY A 65 11.16 -11.59 7.16
CA GLY A 65 11.85 -12.69 6.50
C GLY A 65 10.94 -13.89 6.22
N LEU A 66 10.12 -14.28 7.19
CA LEU A 66 9.13 -15.35 7.02
C LEU A 66 8.07 -15.00 5.96
N ALA A 67 7.64 -13.73 5.91
CA ALA A 67 6.62 -13.27 4.96
C ALA A 67 7.10 -13.25 3.50
N VAL A 68 8.41 -13.19 3.27
CA VAL A 68 9.01 -13.20 1.93
C VAL A 68 9.70 -14.54 1.58
N ASP A 69 9.42 -15.57 2.35
CA ASP A 69 9.98 -16.92 2.16
C ASP A 69 11.51 -16.93 2.16
N ALA A 70 12.11 -16.19 3.09
CA ALA A 70 13.55 -16.06 3.28
C ALA A 70 14.09 -16.95 4.39
N ASP A 71 15.38 -17.19 4.36
CA ASP A 71 16.10 -17.87 5.44
C ASP A 71 16.38 -16.92 6.60
N ILE A 72 15.96 -17.29 7.80
CA ILE A 72 16.31 -16.58 9.04
C ILE A 72 17.65 -17.10 9.55
N ALA A 73 18.61 -16.20 9.73
CA ALA A 73 19.93 -16.59 10.21
C ALA A 73 19.87 -17.02 11.69
N SER A 74 20.28 -18.25 12.00
CA SER A 74 20.39 -18.75 13.38
C SER A 74 21.40 -17.95 14.23
N ARG A 75 22.32 -17.24 13.55
CA ARG A 75 23.28 -16.33 14.15
C ARG A 75 23.47 -15.11 13.28
N SER A 76 23.28 -13.92 13.86
CA SER A 76 23.47 -12.63 13.20
C SER A 76 24.43 -11.74 13.99
N ILE A 77 25.15 -10.85 13.35
CA ILE A 77 26.15 -9.99 13.96
C ILE A 77 25.93 -8.56 13.51
N PHE A 78 25.94 -7.65 14.46
CA PHE A 78 26.03 -6.21 14.19
C PHE A 78 27.47 -5.79 13.95
N ALA A 79 27.67 -4.90 13.01
CA ALA A 79 28.94 -4.32 12.63
C ALA A 79 28.86 -2.80 12.61
N ARG A 80 29.98 -2.14 12.78
CA ARG A 80 30.12 -0.69 12.64
C ARG A 80 30.45 -0.34 11.19
N LYS A 81 29.57 0.47 10.57
CA LYS A 81 29.78 1.11 9.27
C LYS A 81 30.31 2.52 9.51
N ASN A 82 31.60 2.75 9.27
CA ASN A 82 32.25 3.99 9.65
C ASN A 82 32.15 5.05 8.55
N TYR A 83 31.50 6.16 8.86
CA TYR A 83 31.45 7.36 8.03
C TYR A 83 31.06 8.56 8.88
N PHE A 84 31.37 9.77 8.42
CA PHE A 84 31.20 10.99 9.17
C PHE A 84 30.17 11.91 8.54
N TYR A 85 29.11 12.15 9.29
CA TYR A 85 28.07 13.11 8.96
C TYR A 85 27.62 13.86 10.22
N PRO A 86 27.21 15.13 10.12
CA PRO A 86 26.78 15.92 11.28
C PRO A 86 25.63 15.31 12.06
N ASP A 87 24.73 14.60 11.38
CA ASP A 87 23.56 13.89 11.95
C ASP A 87 23.87 12.45 12.40
N LEU A 88 25.13 12.05 12.36
CA LEU A 88 25.61 10.77 12.89
C LEU A 88 26.73 11.02 13.93
N PRO A 89 26.40 11.44 15.17
CA PRO A 89 27.39 11.95 16.14
C PRO A 89 28.41 10.90 16.60
N LYS A 90 28.09 9.62 16.52
CA LYS A 90 29.03 8.52 16.84
C LYS A 90 30.17 8.40 15.82
N GLY A 91 29.99 8.89 14.60
CA GLY A 91 30.93 8.69 13.49
C GLY A 91 30.87 7.29 12.87
N TYR A 92 29.92 6.47 13.29
CA TYR A 92 29.59 5.17 12.69
C TYR A 92 28.10 4.86 12.85
N GLN A 93 27.57 4.03 11.96
CA GLN A 93 26.24 3.46 12.03
C GLN A 93 26.36 1.99 12.41
N ILE A 94 25.58 1.53 13.37
CA ILE A 94 25.49 0.10 13.67
C ILE A 94 24.52 -0.52 12.67
N SER A 95 25.02 -1.51 11.93
CA SER A 95 24.33 -2.20 10.83
C SER A 95 24.73 -3.67 10.78
N GLN A 96 24.37 -4.41 9.77
CA GLN A 96 24.75 -5.82 9.56
C GLN A 96 25.31 -5.99 8.14
N LEU A 97 26.44 -6.66 7.97
CA LEU A 97 27.07 -6.89 6.66
C LEU A 97 27.18 -8.37 6.34
N ASP A 98 28.11 -9.08 7.01
CA ASP A 98 28.45 -10.47 6.66
C ASP A 98 27.38 -11.49 7.09
N LEU A 99 26.73 -11.21 8.22
CA LEU A 99 25.73 -12.10 8.80
C LEU A 99 24.42 -11.33 9.07
N PRO A 100 23.70 -10.94 8.00
CA PRO A 100 22.41 -10.28 8.14
C PRO A 100 21.39 -11.24 8.74
N ILE A 101 20.37 -10.70 9.40
CA ILE A 101 19.32 -11.49 10.06
C ILE A 101 18.44 -12.25 9.06
N VAL A 102 18.22 -11.68 7.86
CA VAL A 102 17.41 -12.29 6.79
C VAL A 102 18.28 -12.48 5.55
N LYS A 103 18.30 -13.69 5.01
CA LYS A 103 19.06 -14.04 3.81
C LYS A 103 18.16 -14.61 2.74
N GLY A 104 18.33 -14.12 1.51
CA GLY A 104 17.48 -14.55 0.41
C GLY A 104 16.04 -14.06 0.57
N GLY A 105 15.14 -14.74 -0.10
CA GLY A 105 13.73 -14.43 -0.18
C GLY A 105 13.29 -14.15 -1.60
N LYS A 106 11.99 -14.11 -1.80
CA LYS A 106 11.41 -13.88 -3.13
C LYS A 106 10.07 -13.17 -3.03
N MET A 107 9.75 -12.42 -4.08
CA MET A 107 8.51 -11.69 -4.22
C MET A 107 7.96 -11.83 -5.63
N SER A 108 6.70 -12.21 -5.76
CA SER A 108 6.02 -12.24 -7.05
C SER A 108 5.39 -10.88 -7.36
N ILE A 109 5.64 -10.38 -8.57
CA ILE A 109 4.99 -9.19 -9.15
C ILE A 109 4.39 -9.54 -10.52
N LEU A 110 3.63 -8.62 -11.10
CA LEU A 110 3.25 -8.71 -12.50
C LEU A 110 4.23 -7.88 -13.34
N ASP A 111 4.73 -8.48 -14.43
CA ASP A 111 5.53 -7.78 -15.43
C ASP A 111 4.68 -6.80 -16.27
N ASP A 112 5.31 -6.04 -17.17
CA ASP A 112 4.63 -5.09 -18.05
C ASP A 112 3.62 -5.75 -19.01
N SER A 113 3.70 -7.06 -19.18
CA SER A 113 2.78 -7.86 -20.01
C SER A 113 1.65 -8.52 -19.18
N GLY A 114 1.68 -8.37 -17.86
CA GLY A 114 0.72 -8.96 -16.93
C GLY A 114 1.03 -10.41 -16.56
N ASN A 115 2.23 -10.92 -16.85
CA ASN A 115 2.66 -12.23 -16.41
C ASN A 115 3.31 -12.16 -15.03
N GLU A 116 3.22 -13.26 -14.28
CA GLU A 116 3.91 -13.38 -13.01
C GLU A 116 5.42 -13.42 -13.20
N LYS A 117 6.14 -12.57 -12.46
CA LYS A 117 7.59 -12.48 -12.42
C LYS A 117 8.07 -12.52 -10.97
N ILE A 118 9.04 -13.37 -10.70
CA ILE A 118 9.67 -13.48 -9.39
C ILE A 118 10.87 -12.53 -9.32
N ILE A 119 10.91 -11.72 -8.28
CA ILE A 119 12.04 -10.86 -7.93
C ILE A 119 12.69 -11.44 -6.67
N GLY A 120 13.97 -11.71 -6.73
CA GLY A 120 14.74 -12.16 -5.58
C GLY A 120 15.01 -11.04 -4.58
N ILE A 121 15.14 -11.42 -3.32
CA ILE A 121 15.65 -10.57 -2.24
C ILE A 121 17.02 -11.12 -1.87
N THR A 122 18.05 -10.29 -1.95
CA THR A 122 19.41 -10.69 -1.56
C THR A 122 19.50 -10.87 -0.05
N ARG A 123 18.96 -9.89 0.69
CA ARG A 123 18.94 -9.87 2.15
C ARG A 123 17.99 -8.80 2.68
N ALA A 124 17.64 -8.93 3.94
CA ALA A 124 17.19 -7.80 4.74
C ALA A 124 17.99 -7.77 6.05
N HIS A 125 18.41 -6.59 6.47
CA HIS A 125 19.23 -6.44 7.64
C HIS A 125 18.80 -5.26 8.50
N LEU A 126 19.10 -5.38 9.79
CA LEU A 126 18.80 -4.35 10.78
C LEU A 126 19.93 -3.34 10.84
N GLU A 127 19.53 -2.08 10.97
CA GLU A 127 20.44 -0.97 11.23
C GLU A 127 19.74 0.13 12.03
N GLU A 128 20.51 1.09 12.51
CA GLU A 128 19.99 2.31 13.10
C GLU A 128 19.86 3.42 12.05
N ASP A 129 18.78 4.21 12.13
CA ASP A 129 18.68 5.40 11.28
C ASP A 129 19.59 6.53 11.79
N ALA A 130 20.05 7.39 10.90
CA ALA A 130 20.75 8.62 11.22
C ALA A 130 19.77 9.72 11.68
N GLY A 131 20.30 10.80 12.26
CA GLY A 131 19.52 12.01 12.51
C GLY A 131 19.08 12.72 11.23
N LYS A 132 18.56 13.91 11.34
CA LYS A 132 18.12 14.75 10.23
C LYS A 132 18.92 16.03 10.17
N SER A 133 19.51 16.33 9.00
CA SER A 133 20.11 17.63 8.70
C SER A 133 19.06 18.55 8.08
N ILE A 134 18.92 19.76 8.63
CA ILE A 134 17.97 20.79 8.22
C ILE A 134 18.74 21.93 7.60
N HIS A 135 18.60 22.14 6.29
CA HIS A 135 19.37 23.12 5.54
C HIS A 135 18.61 24.41 5.25
N ASP A 136 17.29 24.33 5.12
CA ASP A 136 16.47 25.43 4.58
C ASP A 136 16.02 26.44 5.64
N GLU A 137 16.20 26.14 6.93
CA GLU A 137 15.74 26.99 8.04
C GLU A 137 16.83 27.92 8.59
N PHE A 138 18.09 27.77 8.15
CA PHE A 138 19.23 28.49 8.70
C PHE A 138 20.08 29.15 7.59
N GLU A 139 20.30 30.46 7.70
CA GLU A 139 21.26 31.16 6.84
C GLU A 139 22.71 30.76 7.19
N ASN A 140 23.46 30.20 6.24
CA ASN A 140 24.86 29.78 6.39
C ASN A 140 25.13 28.74 7.50
N ALA A 141 24.14 27.98 7.91
CA ALA A 141 24.26 26.90 8.89
C ALA A 141 23.29 25.75 8.55
N SER A 142 23.55 24.59 9.14
CA SER A 142 22.62 23.46 9.11
C SER A 142 22.18 23.14 10.53
N GLY A 143 20.89 23.03 10.75
CA GLY A 143 20.34 22.48 11.99
C GLY A 143 20.48 20.96 12.00
N ILE A 144 20.70 20.40 13.18
CA ILE A 144 20.75 18.94 13.37
C ILE A 144 19.65 18.53 14.35
N ASP A 145 18.74 17.67 13.88
CA ASP A 145 17.74 17.03 14.72
C ASP A 145 18.07 15.54 14.87
N LEU A 146 18.33 15.11 16.09
CA LEU A 146 18.71 13.74 16.43
C LEU A 146 17.52 12.90 16.90
N ASN A 147 16.30 13.41 16.80
CA ASN A 147 15.10 12.63 17.15
C ASN A 147 14.91 11.38 16.30
N ARG A 148 15.50 11.30 15.11
CA ARG A 148 15.50 10.11 14.27
C ARG A 148 16.69 9.18 14.52
N ALA A 149 17.81 9.68 15.05
CA ALA A 149 19.03 8.90 15.28
C ALA A 149 18.75 7.69 16.17
N GLY A 150 19.13 6.49 15.74
CA GLY A 150 18.89 5.25 16.47
C GLY A 150 17.49 4.62 16.27
N THR A 151 16.62 5.21 15.45
CA THR A 151 15.35 4.56 15.07
C THR A 151 15.64 3.22 14.39
N PRO A 152 14.97 2.11 14.78
CA PRO A 152 15.18 0.82 14.15
C PRO A 152 14.81 0.86 12.67
N LEU A 153 15.71 0.40 11.82
CA LEU A 153 15.56 0.41 10.38
C LEU A 153 15.79 -1.00 9.83
N LEU A 154 14.93 -1.43 8.91
CA LEU A 154 15.12 -2.63 8.13
C LEU A 154 15.47 -2.23 6.69
N GLU A 155 16.70 -2.51 6.26
CA GLU A 155 17.13 -2.32 4.88
C GLU A 155 16.90 -3.62 4.10
N ILE A 156 16.13 -3.54 3.02
CA ILE A 156 15.73 -4.65 2.16
C ILE A 156 16.37 -4.45 0.80
N VAL A 157 17.24 -5.37 0.40
CA VAL A 157 17.98 -5.29 -0.86
C VAL A 157 17.46 -6.34 -1.84
N SER A 158 16.99 -5.91 -3.00
CA SER A 158 16.54 -6.81 -4.06
C SER A 158 17.71 -7.37 -4.86
N GLU A 159 17.51 -8.53 -5.49
CA GLU A 159 18.35 -8.95 -6.63
C GLU A 159 18.11 -8.00 -7.83
N PRO A 160 19.06 -7.91 -8.77
CA PRO A 160 18.94 -7.06 -9.96
C PRO A 160 18.05 -7.72 -11.04
N ASP A 161 16.88 -8.20 -10.65
CA ASP A 161 15.93 -8.92 -11.51
C ASP A 161 14.91 -8.01 -12.19
N ILE A 162 14.81 -6.76 -11.73
CA ILE A 162 13.82 -5.78 -12.19
C ILE A 162 14.30 -5.21 -13.53
N SER A 163 13.39 -5.14 -14.52
CA SER A 163 13.73 -4.74 -15.89
C SER A 163 12.94 -3.54 -16.42
N SER A 164 12.05 -2.95 -15.62
CA SER A 164 11.35 -1.71 -15.98
C SER A 164 11.03 -0.85 -14.76
N ALA A 165 10.75 0.44 -15.00
CA ALA A 165 10.31 1.35 -13.95
C ALA A 165 8.96 0.92 -13.33
N LYS A 166 8.06 0.32 -14.11
CA LYS A 166 6.78 -0.19 -13.62
C LYS A 166 6.96 -1.41 -12.73
N GLU A 167 7.83 -2.34 -13.11
CA GLU A 167 8.19 -3.49 -12.26
C GLU A 167 8.83 -3.03 -10.94
N ALA A 168 9.69 -2.02 -10.96
CA ALA A 168 10.27 -1.43 -9.76
C ALA A 168 9.19 -0.89 -8.80
N VAL A 169 8.23 -0.16 -9.33
CA VAL A 169 7.08 0.34 -8.54
C VAL A 169 6.20 -0.80 -8.05
N ALA A 170 5.95 -1.82 -8.87
CA ALA A 170 5.17 -2.98 -8.47
C ALA A 170 5.82 -3.73 -7.29
N TYR A 171 7.13 -3.97 -7.39
CA TYR A 171 7.91 -4.58 -6.31
C TYR A 171 7.88 -3.73 -5.03
N MET A 172 8.16 -2.43 -5.15
CA MET A 172 8.15 -1.50 -4.02
C MET A 172 6.79 -1.45 -3.33
N LYS A 173 5.68 -1.39 -4.09
CA LYS A 173 4.31 -1.44 -3.54
C LYS A 173 4.03 -2.75 -2.81
N LYS A 174 4.57 -3.85 -3.31
CA LYS A 174 4.40 -5.16 -2.68
C LYS A 174 5.12 -5.22 -1.33
N ILE A 175 6.38 -4.77 -1.26
CA ILE A 175 7.12 -4.65 0.01
C ILE A 175 6.39 -3.71 0.98
N HIS A 176 5.97 -2.54 0.50
CA HIS A 176 5.20 -1.58 1.30
C HIS A 176 3.92 -2.20 1.89
N SER A 177 3.16 -2.93 1.08
CA SER A 177 1.96 -3.64 1.54
C SER A 177 2.30 -4.67 2.63
N ILE A 178 3.37 -5.44 2.45
CA ILE A 178 3.79 -6.47 3.43
C ILE A 178 4.18 -5.84 4.76
N VAL A 179 5.03 -4.81 4.77
CA VAL A 179 5.50 -4.22 6.04
C VAL A 179 4.34 -3.57 6.82
N ARG A 180 3.37 -2.98 6.12
CA ARG A 180 2.13 -2.47 6.74
C ARG A 180 1.23 -3.60 7.22
N TYR A 181 1.05 -4.64 6.43
CA TYR A 181 0.19 -5.78 6.76
C TYR A 181 0.68 -6.55 7.98
N LEU A 182 2.01 -6.69 8.11
CA LEU A 182 2.65 -7.26 9.29
C LEU A 182 2.61 -6.34 10.51
N GLY A 183 2.25 -5.07 10.34
CA GLY A 183 2.30 -4.06 11.38
C GLY A 183 3.71 -3.72 11.85
N ILE A 184 4.73 -3.96 11.01
CA ILE A 184 6.14 -3.71 11.35
C ILE A 184 6.63 -2.32 10.93
N SER A 185 5.88 -1.61 10.07
CA SER A 185 6.14 -0.23 9.66
C SER A 185 4.82 0.44 9.26
N ASP A 186 4.72 1.75 9.46
CA ASP A 186 3.60 2.56 8.96
C ASP A 186 3.67 2.79 7.45
N GLY A 187 4.86 2.64 6.86
CA GLY A 187 5.10 2.81 5.44
C GLY A 187 4.98 4.26 4.94
N ASN A 188 5.05 5.26 5.82
CA ASN A 188 4.86 6.66 5.44
C ASN A 188 6.08 7.22 4.69
N MET A 189 5.96 7.36 3.36
CA MET A 189 7.02 7.90 2.52
C MET A 189 7.25 9.40 2.73
N GLN A 190 6.21 10.15 3.12
CA GLN A 190 6.31 11.61 3.31
C GLN A 190 7.07 11.94 4.59
N GLU A 191 6.88 11.16 5.63
CA GLU A 191 7.61 11.28 6.90
C GLU A 191 8.98 10.62 6.87
N GLY A 192 9.27 9.84 5.80
CA GLY A 192 10.54 9.15 5.62
C GLY A 192 10.64 7.82 6.35
N SER A 193 9.51 7.26 6.83
CA SER A 193 9.47 5.93 7.43
C SER A 193 9.65 4.82 6.38
N PHE A 194 9.41 5.12 5.10
CA PHE A 194 9.62 4.23 3.98
C PHE A 194 10.34 4.97 2.86
N ARG A 195 11.56 4.54 2.56
CA ARG A 195 12.44 5.17 1.58
C ARG A 195 12.91 4.14 0.57
N CYS A 196 13.25 4.58 -0.64
CA CYS A 196 13.78 3.72 -1.67
C CYS A 196 14.92 4.42 -2.40
N ASP A 197 16.04 3.71 -2.57
CA ASP A 197 17.12 4.06 -3.48
C ASP A 197 17.10 3.05 -4.63
N ALA A 198 17.34 3.51 -5.87
CA ALA A 198 17.32 2.64 -7.05
C ALA A 198 18.68 2.62 -7.72
N ASN A 199 19.21 1.43 -7.96
CA ASN A 199 20.40 1.20 -8.76
C ASN A 199 19.97 0.83 -10.18
N VAL A 200 20.34 1.62 -11.18
CA VAL A 200 19.90 1.46 -12.57
C VAL A 200 21.10 1.29 -13.49
N SER A 201 21.08 0.30 -14.35
CA SER A 201 22.04 0.15 -15.45
C SER A 201 21.35 -0.31 -16.72
N VAL A 202 21.94 -0.01 -17.87
CA VAL A 202 21.51 -0.51 -19.17
C VAL A 202 22.66 -1.21 -19.88
N LYS A 203 22.36 -2.21 -20.68
CA LYS A 203 23.34 -2.89 -21.53
C LYS A 203 22.71 -3.33 -22.85
N PRO A 204 23.47 -3.45 -23.95
CA PRO A 204 22.99 -4.12 -25.15
C PRO A 204 22.67 -5.60 -24.86
N PHE A 205 21.65 -6.16 -25.51
CA PHE A 205 21.32 -7.60 -25.39
C PHE A 205 22.50 -8.53 -25.75
N SER A 206 23.43 -8.07 -26.57
CA SER A 206 24.63 -8.82 -26.95
C SER A 206 25.70 -8.90 -25.87
N GLN A 207 25.62 -8.04 -24.84
CA GLN A 207 26.59 -7.97 -23.74
C GLN A 207 26.16 -8.89 -22.59
N LYS A 208 27.10 -9.71 -22.07
CA LYS A 208 26.84 -10.60 -20.92
C LYS A 208 27.01 -9.88 -19.58
N GLU A 209 28.06 -9.06 -19.47
CA GLU A 209 28.35 -8.31 -18.25
C GLU A 209 27.31 -7.21 -18.03
N LEU A 210 27.04 -6.90 -16.75
CA LEU A 210 26.16 -5.79 -16.39
C LEU A 210 26.78 -4.46 -16.84
N GLY A 211 25.91 -3.50 -17.17
CA GLY A 211 26.32 -2.12 -17.42
C GLY A 211 26.77 -1.40 -16.15
N THR A 212 27.42 -0.24 -16.31
CA THR A 212 27.78 0.61 -15.19
C THR A 212 26.50 1.15 -14.52
N ARG A 213 26.35 0.90 -13.22
CA ARG A 213 25.18 1.32 -12.47
C ARG A 213 25.26 2.76 -12.00
N THR A 214 24.12 3.41 -11.94
CA THR A 214 23.90 4.72 -11.31
C THR A 214 22.91 4.55 -10.16
N GLU A 215 23.22 5.12 -9.01
CA GLU A 215 22.34 5.13 -7.84
C GLU A 215 21.45 6.37 -7.87
N LEU A 216 20.14 6.19 -7.74
CA LEU A 216 19.16 7.27 -7.70
C LEU A 216 18.64 7.45 -6.27
N LYS A 217 18.66 8.69 -5.79
CA LYS A 217 18.20 9.09 -4.46
C LYS A 217 17.12 10.17 -4.52
N ASN A 218 16.53 10.49 -3.36
CA ASN A 218 15.42 11.45 -3.21
C ASN A 218 14.10 10.99 -3.87
N LEU A 219 13.80 9.70 -3.73
CA LEU A 219 12.65 9.05 -4.32
C LEU A 219 11.49 8.96 -3.30
N ASN A 220 10.83 10.09 -3.02
CA ASN A 220 9.90 10.24 -1.90
C ASN A 220 8.44 9.85 -2.24
N SER A 221 8.19 9.19 -3.37
CA SER A 221 6.89 8.65 -3.74
C SER A 221 7.05 7.59 -4.83
N PHE A 222 6.08 6.67 -4.94
CA PHE A 222 6.05 5.68 -6.03
C PHE A 222 6.13 6.32 -7.41
N LYS A 223 5.49 7.47 -7.59
CA LYS A 223 5.53 8.24 -8.84
C LYS A 223 6.93 8.78 -9.14
N PHE A 224 7.65 9.23 -8.12
CA PHE A 224 9.02 9.73 -8.30
C PHE A 224 9.99 8.59 -8.60
N VAL A 225 9.81 7.42 -7.99
CA VAL A 225 10.58 6.21 -8.32
C VAL A 225 10.42 5.88 -9.81
N GLU A 226 9.17 5.80 -10.30
CA GLU A 226 8.89 5.48 -11.69
C GLU A 226 9.55 6.48 -12.66
N LYS A 227 9.35 7.76 -12.42
CA LYS A 227 9.86 8.83 -13.28
C LYS A 227 11.39 8.91 -13.27
N ALA A 228 12.00 8.84 -12.10
CA ALA A 228 13.46 8.91 -11.97
C ALA A 228 14.14 7.72 -12.68
N ILE A 229 13.62 6.51 -12.50
CA ILE A 229 14.14 5.32 -13.19
C ILE A 229 13.97 5.47 -14.70
N GLN A 230 12.80 5.91 -15.16
CA GLN A 230 12.54 6.09 -16.58
C GLN A 230 13.45 7.14 -17.21
N HIS A 231 13.65 8.27 -16.55
CA HIS A 231 14.58 9.30 -16.98
C HIS A 231 16.02 8.75 -17.08
N GLU A 232 16.45 8.02 -16.05
CA GLU A 232 17.82 7.49 -15.99
C GLU A 232 18.06 6.42 -17.07
N ILE A 233 17.11 5.55 -17.37
CA ILE A 233 17.18 4.59 -18.46
C ILE A 233 17.40 5.31 -19.80
N ILE A 234 16.59 6.34 -20.08
CA ILE A 234 16.71 7.13 -21.33
C ILE A 234 18.07 7.81 -21.40
N ARG A 235 18.49 8.49 -20.32
CA ARG A 235 19.78 9.18 -20.24
C ARG A 235 20.96 8.24 -20.52
N GLN A 236 20.96 7.04 -19.93
CA GLN A 236 22.05 6.08 -20.11
C GLN A 236 22.09 5.55 -21.55
N ILE A 237 20.94 5.24 -22.13
CA ILE A 237 20.84 4.80 -23.54
C ILE A 237 21.39 5.88 -24.48
N GLU A 238 20.96 7.14 -24.34
CA GLU A 238 21.40 8.26 -25.18
C GLU A 238 22.92 8.45 -25.09
N ILE A 239 23.49 8.44 -23.89
CA ILE A 239 24.96 8.57 -23.71
C ILE A 239 25.70 7.45 -24.44
N ILE A 240 25.25 6.21 -24.34
CA ILE A 240 25.94 5.06 -24.96
C ILE A 240 25.75 5.09 -26.49
N GLU A 241 24.58 5.46 -26.99
CA GLU A 241 24.31 5.59 -28.44
C GLU A 241 25.14 6.72 -29.06
N ASP A 242 25.41 7.79 -28.30
CA ASP A 242 26.32 8.87 -28.71
C ASP A 242 27.82 8.50 -28.59
N GLY A 243 28.15 7.29 -28.17
CA GLY A 243 29.53 6.79 -28.00
C GLY A 243 30.21 7.24 -26.72
N GLY A 244 29.46 7.74 -25.74
CA GLY A 244 29.95 8.06 -24.40
C GLY A 244 29.96 6.84 -23.47
N GLU A 245 30.44 7.05 -22.23
CA GLU A 245 30.51 6.05 -21.19
C GLU A 245 29.72 6.50 -19.97
N ILE A 246 29.05 5.53 -19.32
CA ILE A 246 28.35 5.78 -18.06
C ILE A 246 29.33 5.77 -16.92
N VAL A 247 29.28 6.82 -16.09
CA VAL A 247 30.07 6.93 -14.86
C VAL A 247 29.27 6.39 -13.69
N GLN A 248 29.92 5.59 -12.83
CA GLN A 248 29.31 5.14 -11.59
C GLN A 248 29.19 6.33 -10.61
N GLU A 249 27.98 6.80 -10.40
CA GLU A 249 27.71 7.99 -9.58
C GLU A 249 26.39 7.85 -8.83
N THR A 250 26.20 8.69 -7.81
CA THR A 250 24.91 8.92 -7.15
C THR A 250 24.28 10.17 -7.75
N ARG A 251 22.98 10.07 -8.13
CA ARG A 251 22.21 11.15 -8.72
C ARG A 251 20.96 11.42 -7.88
N LEU A 252 20.64 12.70 -7.73
CA LEU A 252 19.40 13.16 -7.11
C LEU A 252 18.32 13.37 -8.17
N TYR A 253 17.11 12.86 -7.91
CA TYR A 253 15.96 13.21 -8.71
C TYR A 253 15.39 14.57 -8.27
N ASP A 254 15.17 15.47 -9.25
CA ASP A 254 14.51 16.76 -9.08
C ASP A 254 13.08 16.68 -9.65
N PRO A 255 12.05 16.63 -8.80
CA PRO A 255 10.67 16.48 -9.25
C PRO A 255 10.10 17.71 -9.99
N ASN A 256 10.72 18.90 -9.82
CA ASN A 256 10.27 20.12 -10.48
C ASN A 256 10.74 20.18 -11.94
N LEU A 257 11.91 19.63 -12.22
CA LEU A 257 12.52 19.60 -13.54
C LEU A 257 12.30 18.25 -14.24
N ASP A 258 11.84 17.24 -13.49
CA ASP A 258 11.67 15.86 -13.97
C ASP A 258 12.99 15.28 -14.54
N GLU A 259 14.11 15.56 -13.89
CA GLU A 259 15.46 15.13 -14.28
C GLU A 259 16.28 14.62 -13.11
N THR A 260 17.35 13.89 -13.39
CA THR A 260 18.35 13.49 -12.39
C THR A 260 19.61 14.36 -12.50
N ARG A 261 20.21 14.75 -11.36
CA ARG A 261 21.43 15.53 -11.30
C ARG A 261 22.51 14.79 -10.53
N SER A 262 23.75 14.80 -11.04
CA SER A 262 24.88 14.24 -10.33
C SER A 262 25.09 14.95 -8.98
N MET A 263 25.16 14.17 -7.91
CA MET A 263 25.50 14.66 -6.58
C MET A 263 27.01 14.56 -6.32
N ARG A 264 27.61 13.43 -6.73
CA ARG A 264 28.96 13.05 -6.35
C ARG A 264 29.44 11.97 -7.31
N SER A 265 30.59 12.16 -7.91
CA SER A 265 31.28 11.06 -8.60
C SER A 265 31.84 10.11 -7.54
N LYS A 266 31.61 8.80 -7.70
CA LYS A 266 32.25 7.77 -6.86
C LYS A 266 33.69 7.51 -7.32
N GLU A 267 34.54 8.53 -7.34
CA GLU A 267 35.98 8.31 -7.40
C GLU A 267 36.54 7.76 -6.08
N GLU A 268 35.74 7.87 -5.00
CA GLU A 268 36.02 7.25 -3.71
C GLU A 268 34.85 6.34 -3.36
N ALA A 269 34.93 5.05 -3.70
CA ALA A 269 34.14 4.03 -3.00
C ALA A 269 34.46 4.20 -1.51
N ASN A 270 33.51 4.68 -0.71
CA ASN A 270 33.74 4.82 0.72
C ASN A 270 34.06 3.43 1.28
N ASP A 271 35.31 3.18 1.60
CA ASP A 271 35.69 2.03 2.43
C ASP A 271 35.17 2.33 3.84
N TYR A 272 33.98 1.79 4.14
CA TYR A 272 33.34 1.97 5.44
C TYR A 272 34.06 1.21 6.56
N ARG A 273 35.12 0.45 6.26
CA ARG A 273 35.94 -0.27 7.23
C ARG A 273 35.10 -1.01 8.27
N TYR A 274 34.16 -1.81 7.76
CA TYR A 274 33.28 -2.60 8.62
C TYR A 274 34.09 -3.52 9.55
N PHE A 275 33.66 -3.58 10.80
CA PHE A 275 34.10 -4.58 11.77
C PHE A 275 32.97 -4.89 12.74
N PRO A 276 32.93 -6.10 13.34
CA PRO A 276 31.91 -6.44 14.35
C PRO A 276 31.90 -5.44 15.50
N ASP A 277 30.70 -5.01 15.89
CA ASP A 277 30.57 -4.08 17.04
C ASP A 277 31.00 -4.78 18.32
N PRO A 278 32.03 -4.27 19.03
CA PRO A 278 32.56 -4.94 20.22
C PRO A 278 31.62 -4.86 21.43
N ASP A 279 30.64 -3.96 21.42
CA ASP A 279 29.70 -3.72 22.50
C ASP A 279 28.41 -4.54 22.36
N LEU A 280 28.24 -5.24 21.22
CA LEU A 280 27.06 -6.06 20.95
C LEU A 280 27.42 -7.54 20.80
N LEU A 281 26.73 -8.39 21.54
CA LEU A 281 26.83 -9.83 21.40
C LEU A 281 26.18 -10.29 20.08
N PRO A 282 26.64 -11.42 19.51
CA PRO A 282 25.92 -12.03 18.40
C PRO A 282 24.47 -12.33 18.80
N VAL A 283 23.56 -12.05 17.89
CA VAL A 283 22.14 -12.42 18.03
C VAL A 283 22.01 -13.89 17.67
N ILE A 284 21.49 -14.67 18.60
CA ILE A 284 21.19 -16.09 18.38
C ILE A 284 19.67 -16.23 18.29
N ILE A 285 19.21 -16.83 17.21
CA ILE A 285 17.80 -17.06 16.92
C ILE A 285 17.64 -18.57 16.74
N ASP A 286 16.91 -19.21 17.64
CA ASP A 286 16.64 -20.64 17.59
C ASP A 286 15.35 -20.96 16.83
N GLU A 287 15.14 -22.22 16.53
CA GLU A 287 13.96 -22.69 15.79
C GLU A 287 12.67 -22.48 16.57
N GLU A 288 12.72 -22.53 17.92
CA GLU A 288 11.55 -22.33 18.77
C GLU A 288 11.02 -20.89 18.62
N TYR A 289 11.92 -19.90 18.70
CA TYR A 289 11.57 -18.49 18.46
C TYR A 289 11.02 -18.23 17.07
N ILE A 290 11.62 -18.84 16.03
CA ILE A 290 11.12 -18.71 14.64
C ILE A 290 9.72 -19.30 14.51
N ASN A 291 9.46 -20.46 15.14
CA ASN A 291 8.16 -21.13 15.11
C ASN A 291 7.08 -20.30 15.82
N GLU A 292 7.38 -19.75 17.00
CA GLU A 292 6.46 -18.86 17.74
C GLU A 292 6.06 -17.64 16.87
N ILE A 293 7.03 -17.01 16.22
CA ILE A 293 6.74 -15.89 15.33
C ILE A 293 5.91 -16.34 14.13
N SER A 294 6.26 -17.47 13.51
CA SER A 294 5.54 -18.02 12.36
C SER A 294 4.07 -18.30 12.68
N GLU A 295 3.76 -18.87 13.84
CA GLU A 295 2.39 -19.13 14.29
C GLU A 295 1.61 -17.84 14.57
N SER A 296 2.30 -16.75 14.91
CA SER A 296 1.71 -15.44 15.17
C SER A 296 1.52 -14.56 13.91
N LEU A 297 2.03 -15.00 12.76
CA LEU A 297 1.89 -14.23 11.52
C LEU A 297 0.43 -14.14 11.08
N PRO A 298 -0.05 -12.97 10.64
CA PRO A 298 -1.34 -12.88 9.99
C PRO A 298 -1.31 -13.60 8.63
N GLU A 299 -2.48 -14.01 8.14
CA GLU A 299 -2.58 -14.47 6.76
C GLU A 299 -2.10 -13.36 5.81
N LEU A 300 -1.11 -13.66 4.98
CA LEU A 300 -0.47 -12.67 4.10
C LEU A 300 -1.38 -12.20 2.96
N PRO A 301 -1.19 -11.00 2.41
CA PRO A 301 -2.08 -10.41 1.39
C PRO A 301 -2.33 -11.32 0.18
N SER A 302 -1.30 -12.00 -0.32
CA SER A 302 -1.44 -12.90 -1.48
C SER A 302 -2.26 -14.15 -1.15
N ALA A 303 -2.02 -14.80 -0.01
CA ALA A 303 -2.80 -15.94 0.44
C ALA A 303 -4.25 -15.55 0.72
N LYS A 304 -4.46 -14.40 1.36
CA LYS A 304 -5.80 -13.84 1.64
C LYS A 304 -6.55 -13.50 0.35
N LYS A 305 -5.87 -12.91 -0.65
CA LYS A 305 -6.43 -12.67 -1.99
C LYS A 305 -6.89 -13.97 -2.64
N ASP A 306 -6.05 -15.00 -2.65
CA ASP A 306 -6.40 -16.30 -3.21
C ASP A 306 -7.58 -16.95 -2.47
N ARG A 307 -7.64 -16.78 -1.16
CA ARG A 307 -8.76 -17.24 -0.35
C ARG A 307 -10.03 -16.46 -0.68
N PHE A 308 -9.97 -15.14 -0.84
CA PHE A 308 -11.10 -14.30 -1.22
C PHE A 308 -11.68 -14.71 -2.59
N VAL A 309 -10.81 -14.94 -3.56
CA VAL A 309 -11.25 -15.45 -4.88
C VAL A 309 -11.93 -16.81 -4.77
N ARG A 310 -11.36 -17.73 -3.98
CA ARG A 310 -11.88 -19.11 -3.89
C ARG A 310 -13.09 -19.22 -2.96
N SER A 311 -13.05 -18.62 -1.78
CA SER A 311 -14.08 -18.82 -0.74
C SER A 311 -15.28 -17.91 -0.93
N TYR A 312 -15.03 -16.64 -1.30
CA TYR A 312 -16.08 -15.63 -1.52
C TYR A 312 -16.45 -15.46 -3.01
N GLN A 313 -15.78 -16.20 -3.91
CA GLN A 313 -15.99 -16.12 -5.37
C GLN A 313 -15.84 -14.71 -5.95
N LEU A 314 -14.98 -13.90 -5.34
CA LEU A 314 -14.71 -12.54 -5.79
C LEU A 314 -13.89 -12.52 -7.09
N LYS A 315 -14.08 -11.47 -7.87
CA LYS A 315 -13.18 -11.16 -8.98
C LYS A 315 -11.77 -10.87 -8.43
N SER A 316 -10.75 -11.35 -9.13
CA SER A 316 -9.34 -11.18 -8.69
C SER A 316 -8.94 -9.72 -8.45
N ALA A 317 -9.46 -8.78 -9.25
CA ALA A 317 -9.20 -7.35 -9.08
C ALA A 317 -9.82 -6.79 -7.79
N ASP A 318 -11.06 -7.20 -7.47
CA ASP A 318 -11.75 -6.76 -6.26
C ASP A 318 -11.08 -7.36 -5.00
N ALA A 319 -10.71 -8.65 -5.07
CA ALA A 319 -9.95 -9.32 -4.00
C ALA A 319 -8.59 -8.63 -3.74
N GLU A 320 -7.90 -8.17 -4.80
CA GLU A 320 -6.65 -7.43 -4.67
C GLU A 320 -6.82 -6.09 -3.97
N VAL A 321 -7.88 -5.35 -4.29
CA VAL A 321 -8.20 -4.08 -3.60
C VAL A 321 -8.52 -4.34 -2.14
N LEU A 322 -9.40 -5.28 -1.83
CA LEU A 322 -9.80 -5.61 -0.45
C LEU A 322 -8.62 -6.09 0.41
N THR A 323 -7.66 -6.80 -0.19
CA THR A 323 -6.47 -7.29 0.53
C THR A 323 -5.29 -6.35 0.48
N SER A 324 -5.45 -5.12 0.00
CA SER A 324 -4.39 -4.10 -0.02
C SER A 324 -3.97 -3.62 1.38
N SER A 325 -4.88 -3.68 2.36
CA SER A 325 -4.59 -3.49 3.78
C SER A 325 -5.30 -4.55 4.63
N LYS A 326 -4.72 -4.85 5.80
CA LYS A 326 -5.31 -5.80 6.75
C LYS A 326 -6.66 -5.31 7.23
N GLN A 327 -6.76 -4.04 7.57
CA GLN A 327 -7.97 -3.41 8.10
C GLN A 327 -9.14 -3.50 7.10
N LEU A 328 -8.86 -3.24 5.82
CA LEU A 328 -9.90 -3.32 4.77
C LEU A 328 -10.38 -4.76 4.55
N ALA A 329 -9.45 -5.70 4.57
CA ALA A 329 -9.78 -7.12 4.43
C ALA A 329 -10.61 -7.62 5.61
N ASP A 330 -10.22 -7.28 6.83
CA ASP A 330 -10.92 -7.67 8.05
C ASP A 330 -12.32 -7.01 8.09
N PHE A 331 -12.42 -5.73 7.74
CA PHE A 331 -13.71 -5.03 7.62
C PHE A 331 -14.65 -5.70 6.61
N PHE A 332 -14.15 -6.07 5.43
CA PHE A 332 -14.95 -6.80 4.45
C PHE A 332 -15.46 -8.13 5.01
N GLU A 333 -14.58 -8.91 5.67
CA GLU A 333 -14.96 -10.22 6.24
C GLU A 333 -16.00 -10.06 7.37
N GLU A 334 -15.90 -9.01 8.19
CA GLU A 334 -16.90 -8.71 9.22
C GLU A 334 -18.25 -8.35 8.61
N VAL A 335 -18.27 -7.50 7.57
CA VAL A 335 -19.52 -7.13 6.87
C VAL A 335 -20.13 -8.36 6.19
N ASP A 336 -19.33 -9.14 5.44
CA ASP A 336 -19.81 -10.30 4.68
C ASP A 336 -20.38 -11.40 5.56
N LYS A 337 -19.80 -11.57 6.76
CA LYS A 337 -20.29 -12.54 7.76
C LYS A 337 -21.69 -12.21 8.26
N ASP A 338 -22.05 -10.94 8.39
CA ASP A 338 -23.26 -10.46 9.04
C ASP A 338 -24.32 -9.98 8.03
N THR A 339 -24.09 -10.20 6.72
CA THR A 339 -25.02 -9.81 5.65
C THR A 339 -25.55 -11.03 4.88
N ASP A 340 -26.79 -10.91 4.38
CA ASP A 340 -27.47 -11.91 3.57
C ASP A 340 -27.32 -11.68 2.05
N ILE A 341 -26.62 -10.64 1.60
CA ILE A 341 -26.32 -10.45 0.17
C ILE A 341 -25.10 -11.27 -0.24
N ASP A 342 -24.93 -11.47 -1.54
CA ASP A 342 -23.75 -12.19 -2.04
C ASP A 342 -22.45 -11.40 -1.79
N SER A 343 -21.34 -12.12 -1.56
CA SER A 343 -20.05 -11.53 -1.21
C SER A 343 -19.49 -10.57 -2.27
N GLN A 344 -19.81 -10.78 -3.56
CA GLN A 344 -19.40 -9.84 -4.61
C GLN A 344 -20.12 -8.50 -4.49
N SER A 345 -21.41 -8.52 -4.09
CA SER A 345 -22.18 -7.31 -3.80
C SER A 345 -21.65 -6.59 -2.55
N THR A 346 -21.33 -7.33 -1.49
CA THR A 346 -20.65 -6.80 -0.29
C THR A 346 -19.32 -6.12 -0.69
N ALA A 347 -18.50 -6.79 -1.48
CA ALA A 347 -17.23 -6.25 -1.97
C ALA A 347 -17.44 -4.95 -2.76
N ASN A 348 -18.44 -4.89 -3.64
CA ASN A 348 -18.74 -3.68 -4.40
C ASN A 348 -19.11 -2.49 -3.51
N TRP A 349 -19.85 -2.72 -2.42
CA TRP A 349 -20.19 -1.68 -1.46
C TRP A 349 -18.98 -1.20 -0.66
N VAL A 350 -18.14 -2.12 -0.20
CA VAL A 350 -16.92 -1.79 0.56
C VAL A 350 -15.94 -1.03 -0.34
N ILE A 351 -15.65 -1.53 -1.55
CA ILE A 351 -14.69 -0.89 -2.47
C ILE A 351 -15.24 0.42 -3.04
N GLY A 352 -16.53 0.47 -3.34
CA GLY A 352 -17.19 1.61 -3.96
C GLY A 352 -17.57 2.69 -2.95
N ASP A 353 -18.73 2.52 -2.33
CA ASP A 353 -19.35 3.60 -1.54
C ASP A 353 -18.62 3.85 -0.21
N TYR A 354 -18.20 2.79 0.51
CA TYR A 354 -17.53 2.95 1.80
C TYR A 354 -16.11 3.55 1.67
N MET A 355 -15.25 2.99 0.82
CA MET A 355 -13.91 3.56 0.60
C MET A 355 -13.97 4.96 0.00
N ALA A 356 -14.97 5.25 -0.85
CA ALA A 356 -15.14 6.60 -1.39
C ALA A 356 -15.49 7.62 -0.29
N ALA A 357 -16.29 7.22 0.70
CA ALA A 357 -16.61 8.07 1.85
C ALA A 357 -15.39 8.32 2.75
N LEU A 358 -14.58 7.28 3.04
CA LEU A 358 -13.32 7.41 3.77
C LEU A 358 -12.36 8.36 3.07
N ASN A 359 -12.09 8.13 1.79
CA ASN A 359 -11.20 8.96 0.98
C ASN A 359 -11.65 10.43 0.91
N LYS A 360 -12.95 10.67 0.78
CA LYS A 360 -13.51 12.03 0.76
C LYS A 360 -13.34 12.76 2.10
N ALA A 361 -13.37 12.00 3.19
CA ALA A 361 -13.23 12.53 4.54
C ALA A 361 -11.77 12.57 5.02
N ASP A 362 -10.82 12.02 4.24
CA ASP A 362 -9.42 11.84 4.61
C ASP A 362 -9.26 11.07 5.93
N LEU A 363 -10.01 9.96 6.06
CA LEU A 363 -10.05 9.11 7.24
C LEU A 363 -9.50 7.71 6.92
N GLU A 364 -8.82 7.12 7.91
CA GLU A 364 -8.48 5.70 7.91
C GLU A 364 -9.70 4.86 8.36
N ILE A 365 -9.64 3.53 8.16
CA ILE A 365 -10.76 2.63 8.47
C ILE A 365 -11.09 2.64 9.96
N GLU A 366 -10.08 2.72 10.82
CA GLU A 366 -10.22 2.79 12.27
C GLU A 366 -10.94 4.05 12.76
N GLU A 367 -10.94 5.10 11.93
CA GLU A 367 -11.62 6.37 12.19
C GLU A 367 -13.01 6.44 11.55
N SER A 368 -13.44 5.34 10.92
CA SER A 368 -14.72 5.28 10.20
C SER A 368 -15.90 5.62 11.10
N LYS A 369 -16.83 6.40 10.56
CA LYS A 369 -18.09 6.73 11.20
C LYS A 369 -19.13 5.61 11.14
N ILE A 370 -18.89 4.59 10.29
CA ILE A 370 -19.78 3.46 10.06
C ILE A 370 -19.02 2.18 10.40
N SER A 371 -19.52 1.40 11.35
CA SER A 371 -18.98 0.10 11.69
C SER A 371 -19.35 -0.98 10.66
N ALA A 372 -18.66 -2.12 10.70
CA ALA A 372 -19.00 -3.26 9.86
C ALA A 372 -20.45 -3.73 10.06
N SER A 373 -20.92 -3.74 11.31
CA SER A 373 -22.28 -4.14 11.63
C SER A 373 -23.33 -3.14 11.12
N ASP A 374 -23.02 -1.83 11.12
CA ASP A 374 -23.92 -0.81 10.57
C ASP A 374 -24.06 -0.97 9.05
N LEU A 375 -22.94 -1.21 8.36
CA LEU A 375 -22.96 -1.45 6.92
C LEU A 375 -23.71 -2.75 6.60
N ALA A 376 -23.44 -3.85 7.32
CA ALA A 376 -24.17 -5.10 7.17
C ALA A 376 -25.68 -4.92 7.39
N GLY A 377 -26.07 -4.16 8.42
CA GLY A 377 -27.47 -3.81 8.68
C GLY A 377 -28.13 -3.09 7.50
N LEU A 378 -27.44 -2.15 6.87
CA LEU A 378 -27.91 -1.49 5.65
C LEU A 378 -28.05 -2.48 4.48
N LEU A 379 -27.04 -3.32 4.28
CA LEU A 379 -27.04 -4.31 3.17
C LEU A 379 -28.16 -5.35 3.34
N ASN A 380 -28.47 -5.73 4.58
CA ASN A 380 -29.60 -6.63 4.86
C ASN A 380 -30.96 -6.02 4.50
N LYS A 381 -31.12 -4.69 4.58
CA LYS A 381 -32.33 -4.00 4.09
C LYS A 381 -32.44 -4.01 2.56
N ILE A 382 -31.32 -4.24 1.85
CA ILE A 382 -31.35 -4.52 0.40
C ILE A 382 -31.71 -5.97 0.14
N ALA A 383 -31.13 -6.90 0.91
CA ALA A 383 -31.38 -8.34 0.79
C ALA A 383 -32.86 -8.69 0.99
N ASP A 384 -33.49 -8.14 2.02
CA ASP A 384 -34.91 -8.34 2.34
C ASP A 384 -35.88 -7.50 1.50
N GLN A 385 -35.36 -6.71 0.55
CA GLN A 385 -36.12 -5.84 -0.35
C GLN A 385 -36.86 -4.68 0.36
N THR A 386 -36.53 -4.37 1.59
CA THR A 386 -37.07 -3.18 2.30
C THR A 386 -36.74 -1.90 1.55
N ILE A 387 -35.53 -1.81 0.99
CA ILE A 387 -35.08 -0.68 0.18
C ILE A 387 -34.38 -1.13 -1.11
N SER A 388 -34.39 -0.28 -2.13
CA SER A 388 -33.60 -0.51 -3.35
C SER A 388 -32.14 -0.07 -3.16
N GLY A 389 -31.21 -0.60 -3.98
CA GLY A 389 -29.81 -0.17 -3.95
C GLY A 389 -29.61 1.34 -4.14
N LYS A 390 -30.51 2.03 -4.85
CA LYS A 390 -30.47 3.47 -4.99
C LYS A 390 -30.83 4.17 -3.68
N ILE A 391 -31.85 3.70 -2.99
CA ILE A 391 -32.27 4.23 -1.68
C ILE A 391 -31.18 3.94 -0.65
N ALA A 392 -30.55 2.77 -0.71
CA ALA A 392 -29.46 2.39 0.19
C ALA A 392 -28.30 3.38 0.16
N LYS A 393 -27.96 3.95 -1.00
CA LYS A 393 -26.94 5.01 -1.10
C LYS A 393 -27.34 6.28 -0.39
N GLU A 394 -28.58 6.68 -0.48
CA GLU A 394 -29.12 7.83 0.26
C GLU A 394 -29.11 7.59 1.78
N VAL A 395 -29.46 6.36 2.19
CA VAL A 395 -29.39 5.95 3.60
C VAL A 395 -27.95 5.92 4.09
N PHE A 396 -27.02 5.38 3.30
CA PHE A 396 -25.60 5.34 3.63
C PHE A 396 -25.02 6.75 3.84
N GLU A 397 -25.33 7.69 2.95
CA GLU A 397 -24.91 9.10 3.11
C GLU A 397 -25.46 9.71 4.42
N ALA A 398 -26.72 9.45 4.75
CA ALA A 398 -27.32 9.92 5.99
C ALA A 398 -26.69 9.27 7.24
N MET A 399 -26.36 7.96 7.17
CA MET A 399 -25.62 7.27 8.24
C MET A 399 -24.22 7.89 8.40
N TRP A 400 -23.53 8.19 7.32
CA TRP A 400 -22.21 8.82 7.33
C TRP A 400 -22.23 10.22 7.97
N GLU A 401 -23.31 10.98 7.78
CA GLU A 401 -23.52 12.27 8.43
C GLU A 401 -23.98 12.15 9.90
N GLY A 402 -24.15 10.93 10.41
CA GLY A 402 -24.51 10.67 11.80
C GLY A 402 -26.00 10.85 12.12
N GLU A 403 -26.88 10.71 11.11
CA GLU A 403 -28.34 10.87 11.29
C GLU A 403 -29.01 9.69 12.04
N GLY A 404 -28.30 8.60 12.29
CA GLY A 404 -28.76 7.40 12.98
C GLY A 404 -28.44 6.10 12.25
N SER A 405 -29.02 4.99 12.69
CA SER A 405 -28.92 3.68 12.06
C SER A 405 -29.72 3.61 10.75
N ALA A 406 -29.42 2.62 9.89
CA ALA A 406 -30.16 2.41 8.64
C ALA A 406 -31.67 2.29 8.89
N GLU A 407 -32.07 1.55 9.91
CA GLU A 407 -33.48 1.33 10.26
C GLU A 407 -34.17 2.63 10.67
N GLU A 408 -33.58 3.41 11.58
CA GLU A 408 -34.12 4.69 12.02
C GLU A 408 -34.25 5.70 10.88
N ILE A 409 -33.29 5.74 9.97
CA ILE A 409 -33.31 6.64 8.79
C ILE A 409 -34.41 6.21 7.82
N ILE A 410 -34.54 4.91 7.53
CA ILE A 410 -35.56 4.36 6.63
C ILE A 410 -36.95 4.68 7.16
N GLU A 411 -37.21 4.43 8.45
CA GLU A 411 -38.48 4.72 9.09
C GLU A 411 -38.80 6.22 9.09
N ARG A 412 -37.86 7.04 9.57
CA ARG A 412 -38.04 8.50 9.69
C ARG A 412 -38.31 9.18 8.35
N LYS A 413 -37.60 8.76 7.30
CA LYS A 413 -37.74 9.33 5.94
C LYS A 413 -38.79 8.59 5.10
N GLY A 414 -39.41 7.53 5.64
CA GLY A 414 -40.42 6.74 4.93
C GLY A 414 -39.91 6.13 3.62
N LEU A 415 -38.68 5.58 3.64
CA LEU A 415 -37.95 5.10 2.44
C LEU A 415 -38.26 3.64 2.08
N VAL A 416 -39.27 3.03 2.71
CA VAL A 416 -39.65 1.65 2.43
C VAL A 416 -40.05 1.49 0.97
N GLN A 417 -39.59 0.41 0.33
CA GLN A 417 -39.86 0.10 -1.05
C GLN A 417 -41.34 -0.38 -1.21
N ILE A 418 -42.01 0.09 -2.26
CA ILE A 418 -43.35 -0.37 -2.63
C ILE A 418 -43.20 -1.71 -3.31
N THR A 419 -43.66 -2.78 -2.65
CA THR A 419 -43.62 -4.15 -3.14
C THR A 419 -45.00 -4.76 -3.35
N ASP A 420 -46.07 -4.03 -3.00
CA ASP A 420 -47.44 -4.47 -3.22
C ASP A 420 -47.82 -4.40 -4.71
N ASP A 421 -48.19 -5.55 -5.28
CA ASP A 421 -48.47 -5.67 -6.72
C ASP A 421 -49.66 -4.80 -7.14
N SER A 422 -50.68 -4.66 -6.29
CA SER A 422 -51.87 -3.87 -6.59
C SER A 422 -51.59 -2.38 -6.59
N GLU A 423 -50.72 -1.91 -5.70
CA GLU A 423 -50.26 -0.52 -5.67
C GLU A 423 -49.40 -0.18 -6.90
N ILE A 424 -48.45 -1.08 -7.24
CA ILE A 424 -47.64 -0.92 -8.44
C ILE A 424 -48.48 -0.97 -9.70
N GLU A 425 -49.43 -1.89 -9.80
CA GLU A 425 -50.36 -1.96 -10.94
C GLU A 425 -51.14 -0.67 -11.15
N GLY A 426 -51.67 -0.07 -10.06
CA GLY A 426 -52.37 1.21 -10.15
C GLY A 426 -51.48 2.34 -10.71
N ILE A 427 -50.22 2.37 -10.31
CA ILE A 427 -49.25 3.38 -10.82
C ILE A 427 -48.89 3.09 -12.29
N VAL A 428 -48.71 1.81 -12.66
CA VAL A 428 -48.45 1.39 -14.04
C VAL A 428 -49.61 1.78 -14.93
N ASP A 429 -50.84 1.53 -14.54
CA ASP A 429 -52.04 1.92 -15.30
C ASP A 429 -52.16 3.41 -15.52
N MET A 430 -51.85 4.19 -14.49
CA MET A 430 -51.82 5.66 -14.57
C MET A 430 -50.73 6.13 -15.58
N VAL A 431 -49.53 5.58 -15.54
CA VAL A 431 -48.43 5.95 -16.44
C VAL A 431 -48.75 5.55 -17.88
N ILE A 432 -49.31 4.34 -18.13
CA ILE A 432 -49.75 3.87 -19.44
C ILE A 432 -50.83 4.82 -20.00
N LYS A 433 -51.83 5.16 -19.18
CA LYS A 433 -52.92 6.05 -19.57
C LYS A 433 -52.44 7.48 -19.93
N ASN A 434 -51.44 7.96 -19.23
CA ASN A 434 -50.89 9.29 -19.44
C ASN A 434 -49.91 9.39 -20.64
N ASN A 435 -49.49 8.25 -21.21
CA ASN A 435 -48.49 8.20 -22.31
C ASN A 435 -48.98 7.39 -23.53
N PRO A 436 -50.18 7.67 -24.10
CA PRO A 436 -50.81 6.82 -25.14
C PRO A 436 -50.01 6.75 -26.46
N SER A 437 -49.23 7.79 -26.78
CA SER A 437 -48.40 7.81 -27.98
C SER A 437 -47.20 6.87 -27.86
N GLN A 438 -46.55 6.83 -26.71
CA GLN A 438 -45.42 5.95 -26.41
C GLN A 438 -45.87 4.49 -26.33
N VAL A 439 -47.06 4.24 -25.77
CA VAL A 439 -47.67 2.90 -25.75
C VAL A 439 -47.88 2.39 -27.19
N LYS A 440 -48.42 3.23 -28.08
CA LYS A 440 -48.62 2.85 -29.49
C LYS A 440 -47.33 2.58 -30.22
N GLU A 441 -46.28 3.33 -29.92
CA GLU A 441 -44.94 3.12 -30.49
C GLU A 441 -44.28 1.85 -29.96
N TYR A 442 -44.44 1.54 -28.67
CA TYR A 442 -43.97 0.28 -28.05
C TYR A 442 -44.62 -0.94 -28.69
N LEU A 443 -45.95 -0.92 -28.81
CA LEU A 443 -46.73 -1.96 -29.48
C LEU A 443 -46.41 -2.07 -30.99
N GLY A 444 -45.93 -0.99 -31.59
CA GLY A 444 -45.40 -0.94 -32.94
C GLY A 444 -43.96 -1.47 -33.12
N GLY A 445 -43.35 -2.04 -32.07
CA GLY A 445 -42.07 -2.74 -32.08
C GLY A 445 -40.88 -1.96 -31.53
N LYS A 446 -41.06 -0.74 -30.96
CA LYS A 446 -39.98 0.03 -30.30
C LYS A 446 -39.75 -0.44 -28.86
N SER A 447 -39.13 -1.61 -28.68
CA SER A 447 -38.89 -2.24 -27.36
C SER A 447 -38.10 -1.39 -26.38
N GLN A 448 -37.29 -0.43 -26.85
CA GLN A 448 -36.50 0.51 -26.02
C GLN A 448 -37.38 1.43 -25.15
N LEU A 449 -38.67 1.61 -25.51
CA LEU A 449 -39.61 2.41 -24.73
C LEU A 449 -40.04 1.77 -23.41
N LEU A 450 -39.76 0.48 -23.20
CA LEU A 450 -39.95 -0.14 -21.88
C LEU A 450 -39.16 0.59 -20.79
N GLY A 451 -37.89 0.95 -21.06
CA GLY A 451 -37.08 1.75 -20.15
C GLY A 451 -37.63 3.15 -19.87
N TYR A 452 -38.30 3.76 -20.84
CA TYR A 452 -38.99 5.03 -20.63
C TYR A 452 -40.15 4.89 -19.62
N PHE A 453 -40.99 3.86 -19.75
CA PHE A 453 -42.11 3.62 -18.82
C PHE A 453 -41.61 3.31 -17.41
N VAL A 454 -40.59 2.46 -17.29
CA VAL A 454 -39.92 2.22 -16.01
C VAL A 454 -39.42 3.55 -15.38
N GLY A 455 -38.77 4.38 -16.17
CA GLY A 455 -38.30 5.70 -15.72
C GLY A 455 -39.44 6.60 -15.23
N GLN A 456 -40.59 6.62 -15.89
CA GLN A 456 -41.76 7.42 -15.47
C GLN A 456 -42.34 6.88 -14.15
N ILE A 457 -42.51 5.54 -14.02
CA ILE A 457 -42.98 4.91 -12.79
C ILE A 457 -42.05 5.19 -11.63
N MET A 458 -40.75 5.04 -11.85
CA MET A 458 -39.75 5.35 -10.82
C MET A 458 -39.77 6.83 -10.42
N LYS A 459 -40.09 7.73 -11.33
CA LYS A 459 -40.25 9.15 -11.04
C LYS A 459 -41.50 9.43 -10.19
N GLU A 460 -42.64 8.85 -10.56
CA GLU A 460 -43.91 8.98 -9.80
C GLU A 460 -43.79 8.40 -8.39
N THR A 461 -43.09 7.29 -8.24
CA THR A 461 -42.88 6.64 -6.94
C THR A 461 -41.67 7.22 -6.16
N LYS A 462 -41.00 8.25 -6.70
CA LYS A 462 -39.75 8.79 -6.13
C LYS A 462 -38.67 7.73 -5.91
N GLY A 463 -38.62 6.73 -6.77
CA GLY A 463 -37.64 5.62 -6.68
C GLY A 463 -38.06 4.49 -5.72
N LYS A 464 -39.24 4.53 -5.14
CA LYS A 464 -39.68 3.53 -4.14
C LYS A 464 -40.31 2.26 -4.74
N ALA A 465 -40.77 2.25 -5.98
CA ALA A 465 -41.32 1.03 -6.59
C ALA A 465 -40.21 -0.01 -6.82
N ASN A 466 -40.53 -1.29 -6.62
CA ASN A 466 -39.61 -2.38 -6.94
C ASN A 466 -39.40 -2.49 -8.47
N PRO A 467 -38.18 -2.25 -8.99
CA PRO A 467 -37.93 -2.20 -10.43
C PRO A 467 -38.21 -3.54 -11.15
N GLN A 468 -38.03 -4.69 -10.47
CA GLN A 468 -38.29 -6.01 -11.04
C GLN A 468 -39.79 -6.23 -11.22
N LYS A 469 -40.58 -5.94 -10.19
CA LYS A 469 -42.04 -6.02 -10.25
C LYS A 469 -42.61 -5.01 -11.25
N VAL A 470 -42.10 -3.80 -11.28
CA VAL A 470 -42.48 -2.79 -12.30
C VAL A 470 -42.25 -3.34 -13.72
N ASN A 471 -41.10 -3.93 -13.99
CA ASN A 471 -40.80 -4.51 -15.30
C ASN A 471 -41.74 -5.69 -15.65
N GLU A 472 -42.02 -6.55 -14.68
CA GLU A 472 -42.92 -7.71 -14.87
C GLU A 472 -44.35 -7.24 -15.16
N ILE A 473 -44.88 -6.35 -14.35
CA ILE A 473 -46.25 -5.81 -14.53
C ILE A 473 -46.37 -5.04 -15.85
N LEU A 474 -45.34 -4.19 -16.20
CA LEU A 474 -45.30 -3.48 -17.47
C LEU A 474 -45.31 -4.45 -18.67
N LYS A 475 -44.49 -5.49 -18.63
CA LYS A 475 -44.49 -6.49 -19.72
C LYS A 475 -45.85 -7.19 -19.87
N ASN A 476 -46.47 -7.52 -18.74
CA ASN A 476 -47.80 -8.18 -18.79
C ASN A 476 -48.91 -7.25 -19.31
N LYS A 477 -48.83 -5.95 -19.08
CA LYS A 477 -49.85 -4.98 -19.48
C LYS A 477 -49.63 -4.36 -20.88
N LEU A 478 -48.42 -4.44 -21.41
CA LEU A 478 -48.05 -3.91 -22.73
C LEU A 478 -47.93 -4.99 -23.81
N ILE A 479 -48.50 -6.21 -23.54
CA ILE A 479 -48.60 -7.29 -24.54
C ILE A 479 -49.78 -7.07 -25.47
#